data_a2f432bf66aa899d832eb7d91f4b4bf1
#
_entry.id   a2f432bf66aa899d832eb7d91f4b4bf1
#
_cell.length_a   1.000
_cell.length_b   1.000
_cell.length_c   1.000
_cell.angle_alpha   90.00
_cell.angle_beta   90.00
_cell.angle_gamma   90.00
#
_symmetry.space_group_name_H-M   'P 1'
#
loop_
_entity.id
_entity.type
_entity.pdbx_description
1 polymer ?
#
loop_
_entity_poly.entity_id
_entity_poly.type
_entity_poly.pdbx_seq_one_letter_code
_entity_poly.pdbx_strand_id
1 'polypeptide(L)'
;MEVVKNRRSIRRYKPDPVSDEILNQILEAARLAPSAGHRQPWHFIVVKNPETKKQLGISSWAAEAPVVIVGCGDADVSPTWYMVDLAIAFEHLVLAAANFGLGTCWMGRLGADETIKRVLHIPEHVKVVAVTPLGYPAETPNPKARKTMSEIVHYEKF
;
A
#
# COMPACT_ATOMS: atom_id res chain seq x y z
N MET A 1 0.40 4.44 -18.81
CA MET A 1 1.34 3.29 -18.96
C MET A 1 2.72 3.57 -18.38
N GLU A 2 3.25 4.80 -18.47
CA GLU A 2 4.60 5.15 -17.95
C GLU A 2 4.74 4.86 -16.44
N VAL A 3 3.79 5.28 -15.63
CA VAL A 3 3.82 5.05 -14.19
C VAL A 3 3.94 3.56 -13.83
N VAL A 4 3.21 2.69 -14.54
CA VAL A 4 3.24 1.23 -14.33
C VAL A 4 4.62 0.65 -14.69
N LYS A 5 5.24 1.14 -15.78
CA LYS A 5 6.57 0.70 -16.22
C LYS A 5 7.68 1.19 -15.29
N ASN A 6 7.54 2.39 -14.75
CA ASN A 6 8.60 3.08 -14.02
C ASN A 6 8.53 2.88 -12.50
N ARG A 7 7.36 2.50 -11.95
CA ARG A 7 7.21 2.25 -10.50
C ARG A 7 8.20 1.17 -10.03
N ARG A 8 8.86 1.45 -8.91
CA ARG A 8 9.78 0.53 -8.23
C ARG A 8 9.44 0.44 -6.75
N SER A 9 9.80 -0.67 -6.11
CA SER A 9 9.77 -0.78 -4.65
C SER A 9 10.97 -0.02 -4.08
N ILE A 10 10.71 1.01 -3.30
CA ILE A 10 11.69 1.89 -2.68
C ILE A 10 11.83 1.53 -1.21
N ARG A 11 13.07 1.42 -0.74
CA ARG A 11 13.42 1.08 0.66
C ARG A 11 14.35 2.07 1.33
N ARG A 12 14.73 3.14 0.61
CA ARG A 12 15.45 4.29 1.16
C ARG A 12 14.74 5.57 0.77
N TYR A 13 14.48 6.41 1.75
CA TYR A 13 13.68 7.62 1.62
C TYR A 13 14.48 8.84 2.04
N LYS A 14 14.20 9.97 1.41
CA LYS A 14 14.64 11.27 1.88
C LYS A 14 13.82 11.68 3.11
N PRO A 15 14.36 12.51 4.00
CA PRO A 15 13.62 12.98 5.18
C PRO A 15 12.55 14.04 4.86
N ASP A 16 12.47 14.47 3.61
CA ASP A 16 11.55 15.52 3.17
C ASP A 16 10.10 15.12 3.45
N PRO A 17 9.30 16.00 4.06
CA PRO A 17 7.91 15.70 4.37
C PRO A 17 7.05 15.56 3.10
N VAL A 18 6.10 14.65 3.14
CA VAL A 18 5.04 14.56 2.12
C VAL A 18 3.94 15.53 2.50
N SER A 19 3.58 16.46 1.59
CA SER A 19 2.51 17.42 1.84
C SER A 19 1.15 16.74 1.98
N ASP A 20 0.28 17.31 2.79
CA ASP A 20 -1.07 16.79 2.98
C ASP A 20 -1.90 16.83 1.69
N GLU A 21 -1.64 17.81 0.81
CA GLU A 21 -2.29 17.92 -0.48
C GLU A 21 -1.97 16.69 -1.36
N ILE A 22 -0.69 16.34 -1.52
CA ILE A 22 -0.26 15.17 -2.30
C ILE A 22 -0.79 13.88 -1.65
N LEU A 23 -0.70 13.78 -0.32
CA LEU A 23 -1.19 12.61 0.41
C LEU A 23 -2.69 12.40 0.18
N ASN A 24 -3.49 13.46 0.22
CA ASN A 24 -4.93 13.39 -0.02
C ASN A 24 -5.24 12.95 -1.46
N GLN A 25 -4.49 13.41 -2.47
CA GLN A 25 -4.67 12.96 -3.85
C GLN A 25 -4.33 11.47 -4.02
N ILE A 26 -3.31 10.99 -3.33
CA ILE A 26 -2.95 9.56 -3.32
C ILE A 26 -4.04 8.71 -2.68
N LEU A 27 -4.59 9.15 -1.55
CA LEU A 27 -5.68 8.46 -0.86
C LEU A 27 -6.99 8.52 -1.67
N GLU A 28 -7.24 9.63 -2.38
CA GLU A 28 -8.38 9.74 -3.29
C GLU A 28 -8.30 8.74 -4.44
N ALA A 29 -7.12 8.52 -5.02
CA ALA A 29 -6.92 7.48 -6.02
C ALA A 29 -7.28 6.08 -5.48
N ALA A 30 -6.90 5.78 -4.24
CA ALA A 30 -7.28 4.52 -3.59
C ALA A 30 -8.79 4.43 -3.36
N ARG A 31 -9.44 5.52 -2.92
CA ARG A 31 -10.88 5.58 -2.68
C ARG A 31 -11.71 5.31 -3.95
N LEU A 32 -11.18 5.69 -5.12
CA LEU A 32 -11.85 5.51 -6.42
C LEU A 32 -11.73 4.10 -6.99
N ALA A 33 -11.06 3.18 -6.32
CA ALA A 33 -10.92 1.80 -6.78
C ALA A 33 -12.27 1.08 -6.88
N PRO A 34 -12.41 0.10 -7.77
CA PRO A 34 -13.56 -0.78 -7.77
C PRO A 34 -13.51 -1.78 -6.60
N SER A 35 -14.68 -2.27 -6.18
CA SER A 35 -14.81 -3.33 -5.18
C SER A 35 -15.93 -4.28 -5.50
N ALA A 36 -15.86 -5.50 -5.02
CA ALA A 36 -16.90 -6.51 -5.19
C ALA A 36 -18.24 -6.00 -4.65
N GLY A 37 -19.27 -5.96 -5.53
CA GLY A 37 -20.57 -5.41 -5.19
C GLY A 37 -20.56 -3.97 -4.70
N HIS A 38 -19.52 -3.21 -5.03
CA HIS A 38 -19.33 -1.81 -4.61
C HIS A 38 -19.36 -1.62 -3.08
N ARG A 39 -18.84 -2.62 -2.34
CA ARG A 39 -18.86 -2.63 -0.86
C ARG A 39 -17.83 -1.74 -0.20
N GLN A 40 -16.71 -1.43 -0.88
CA GLN A 40 -15.67 -0.51 -0.42
C GLN A 40 -15.18 -0.81 1.01
N PRO A 41 -14.70 -2.03 1.31
CA PRO A 41 -14.38 -2.48 2.66
C PRO A 41 -13.05 -1.95 3.20
N TRP A 42 -12.37 -1.09 2.48
CA TRP A 42 -11.04 -0.61 2.82
C TRP A 42 -11.04 0.52 3.85
N HIS A 43 -10.02 0.50 4.68
CA HIS A 43 -9.61 1.59 5.56
C HIS A 43 -8.12 1.86 5.39
N PHE A 44 -7.73 3.12 5.42
CA PHE A 44 -6.34 3.53 5.34
C PHE A 44 -5.96 4.32 6.58
N ILE A 45 -4.92 3.87 7.30
CA ILE A 45 -4.41 4.57 8.46
C ILE A 45 -3.07 5.19 8.08
N VAL A 46 -2.99 6.51 8.17
CA VAL A 46 -1.81 7.30 7.87
C VAL A 46 -1.03 7.56 9.15
N VAL A 47 0.19 7.05 9.23
CA VAL A 47 1.05 7.18 10.40
C VAL A 47 2.25 8.07 10.04
N LYS A 48 2.29 9.28 10.63
CA LYS A 48 3.39 10.25 10.48
C LYS A 48 4.28 10.31 11.72
N ASN A 49 3.71 10.06 12.92
CA ASN A 49 4.43 10.14 14.17
C ASN A 49 5.57 9.12 14.22
N PRO A 50 6.86 9.53 14.43
CA PRO A 50 8.01 8.64 14.41
C PRO A 50 7.95 7.55 15.49
N GLU A 51 7.47 7.86 16.68
CA GLU A 51 7.40 6.88 17.77
C GLU A 51 6.34 5.83 17.50
N THR A 52 5.18 6.23 16.98
CA THR A 52 4.15 5.28 16.56
C THR A 52 4.66 4.37 15.44
N LYS A 53 5.37 4.90 14.43
CA LYS A 53 5.94 4.10 13.35
C LYS A 53 6.91 3.02 13.87
N LYS A 54 7.76 3.35 14.84
CA LYS A 54 8.70 2.39 15.47
C LYS A 54 7.97 1.27 16.19
N GLN A 55 6.80 1.55 16.79
CA GLN A 55 6.01 0.57 17.53
C GLN A 55 5.23 -0.41 16.63
N LEU A 56 5.09 -0.12 15.34
CA LEU A 56 4.33 -0.97 14.39
C LEU A 56 4.94 -2.37 14.17
N GLY A 57 6.17 -2.63 14.61
CA GLY A 57 6.84 -3.92 14.38
C GLY A 57 7.22 -4.16 12.91
N ILE A 58 7.31 -3.10 12.11
CA ILE A 58 7.78 -3.15 10.72
C ILE A 58 9.30 -2.97 10.64
N SER A 59 9.88 -3.26 9.47
CA SER A 59 11.31 -3.06 9.25
C SER A 59 11.74 -1.61 9.52
N SER A 60 12.92 -1.40 10.10
CA SER A 60 13.44 -0.06 10.47
C SER A 60 13.44 0.90 9.28
N TRP A 61 13.93 0.44 8.11
CA TRP A 61 13.95 1.25 6.89
C TRP A 61 12.55 1.74 6.46
N ALA A 62 11.49 0.98 6.78
CA ALA A 62 10.11 1.37 6.48
C ALA A 62 9.58 2.36 7.53
N ALA A 63 9.93 2.18 8.80
CA ALA A 63 9.57 3.10 9.89
C ALA A 63 10.27 4.47 9.78
N GLU A 64 11.43 4.53 9.12
CA GLU A 64 12.18 5.76 8.85
C GLU A 64 11.56 6.63 7.74
N ALA A 65 10.71 6.08 6.88
CA ALA A 65 10.02 6.85 5.86
C ALA A 65 9.18 8.00 6.48
N PRO A 66 9.02 9.14 5.80
CA PRO A 66 8.19 10.26 6.30
C PRO A 66 6.79 9.84 6.71
N VAL A 67 6.17 8.95 5.92
CA VAL A 67 4.82 8.44 6.17
C VAL A 67 4.81 6.92 6.06
N VAL A 68 3.98 6.27 6.87
CA VAL A 68 3.60 4.86 6.70
C VAL A 68 2.09 4.81 6.53
N ILE A 69 1.62 4.08 5.52
CA ILE A 69 0.19 3.84 5.30
C ILE A 69 -0.10 2.38 5.57
N VAL A 70 -1.06 2.14 6.47
CA VAL A 70 -1.59 0.80 6.78
C VAL A 70 -2.93 0.63 6.07
N GLY A 71 -3.01 -0.35 5.19
CA GLY A 71 -4.22 -0.73 4.47
C GLY A 71 -4.92 -1.88 5.16
N CYS A 72 -6.18 -1.66 5.49
CA CYS A 72 -7.02 -2.62 6.19
C CYS A 72 -8.28 -2.92 5.40
N GLY A 73 -8.79 -4.13 5.55
CA GLY A 73 -10.07 -4.54 4.97
C GLY A 73 -11.05 -4.99 6.06
N ASP A 74 -12.28 -4.50 5.96
CA ASP A 74 -13.37 -4.86 6.86
C ASP A 74 -13.97 -6.20 6.42
N ALA A 75 -13.77 -7.23 7.25
CA ALA A 75 -14.23 -8.58 6.99
C ALA A 75 -15.75 -8.75 7.20
N ASP A 76 -16.39 -7.88 7.96
CA ASP A 76 -17.84 -7.91 8.15
C ASP A 76 -18.57 -7.29 6.94
N VAL A 77 -17.99 -6.25 6.34
CA VAL A 77 -18.52 -5.59 5.13
C VAL A 77 -18.33 -6.47 3.89
N SER A 78 -17.18 -7.13 3.74
CA SER A 78 -16.88 -7.97 2.58
C SER A 78 -16.10 -9.24 2.99
N PRO A 79 -16.76 -10.23 3.60
CA PRO A 79 -16.07 -11.39 4.19
C PRO A 79 -15.17 -12.15 3.22
N THR A 80 -15.59 -12.29 1.97
CA THR A 80 -14.86 -13.04 0.94
C THR A 80 -13.82 -12.18 0.22
N TRP A 81 -14.11 -10.90 0.01
CA TRP A 81 -13.34 -10.08 -0.94
C TRP A 81 -12.55 -8.94 -0.31
N TYR A 82 -12.63 -8.70 1.01
CA TYR A 82 -11.96 -7.55 1.64
C TYR A 82 -10.45 -7.46 1.32
N MET A 83 -9.76 -8.59 1.22
CA MET A 83 -8.33 -8.62 0.87
C MET A 83 -8.09 -8.24 -0.59
N VAL A 84 -8.91 -8.75 -1.49
CA VAL A 84 -8.80 -8.47 -2.93
C VAL A 84 -9.18 -7.02 -3.20
N ASP A 85 -10.30 -6.57 -2.64
CA ASP A 85 -10.77 -5.19 -2.79
C ASP A 85 -9.74 -4.19 -2.25
N LEU A 86 -9.17 -4.45 -1.07
CA LEU A 86 -8.08 -3.62 -0.55
C LEU A 86 -6.86 -3.67 -1.47
N ALA A 87 -6.46 -4.84 -1.97
CA ALA A 87 -5.29 -4.95 -2.83
C ALA A 87 -5.43 -4.09 -4.10
N ILE A 88 -6.61 -4.04 -4.69
CA ILE A 88 -6.91 -3.18 -5.85
C ILE A 88 -6.76 -1.71 -5.46
N ALA A 89 -7.40 -1.28 -4.38
CA ALA A 89 -7.33 0.10 -3.89
C ALA A 89 -5.89 0.49 -3.49
N PHE A 90 -5.15 -0.42 -2.89
CA PHE A 90 -3.77 -0.19 -2.49
C PHE A 90 -2.81 -0.07 -3.68
N GLU A 91 -3.05 -0.79 -4.78
CA GLU A 91 -2.27 -0.60 -6.02
C GLU A 91 -2.59 0.75 -6.67
N HIS A 92 -3.84 1.24 -6.64
CA HIS A 92 -4.17 2.60 -7.06
C HIS A 92 -3.36 3.64 -6.27
N LEU A 93 -3.28 3.49 -4.93
CA LEU A 93 -2.46 4.31 -4.06
C LEU A 93 -0.98 4.29 -4.47
N VAL A 94 -0.44 3.11 -4.70
CA VAL A 94 0.97 2.89 -5.07
C VAL A 94 1.30 3.53 -6.42
N LEU A 95 0.43 3.41 -7.40
CA LEU A 95 0.59 4.04 -8.72
C LEU A 95 0.44 5.56 -8.64
N ALA A 96 -0.53 6.06 -7.88
CA ALA A 96 -0.69 7.49 -7.66
C ALA A 96 0.55 8.10 -6.98
N ALA A 97 1.09 7.45 -5.95
CA ALA A 97 2.32 7.87 -5.31
C ALA A 97 3.48 7.96 -6.31
N ALA A 98 3.65 6.95 -7.15
CA ALA A 98 4.69 6.95 -8.20
C ALA A 98 4.48 8.07 -9.22
N ASN A 99 3.23 8.41 -9.56
CA ASN A 99 2.91 9.52 -10.46
C ASN A 99 3.31 10.89 -9.87
N PHE A 100 3.25 11.04 -8.54
CA PHE A 100 3.74 12.23 -7.83
C PHE A 100 5.25 12.19 -7.50
N GLY A 101 6.00 11.23 -8.06
CA GLY A 101 7.43 11.10 -7.80
C GLY A 101 7.77 10.54 -6.42
N LEU A 102 6.80 9.99 -5.72
CA LEU A 102 6.99 9.34 -4.42
C LEU A 102 7.28 7.85 -4.58
N GLY A 103 8.03 7.32 -3.64
CA GLY A 103 8.37 5.91 -3.53
C GLY A 103 7.49 5.20 -2.51
N THR A 104 7.18 3.95 -2.80
CA THR A 104 6.46 3.01 -1.94
C THR A 104 7.14 1.65 -1.96
N CYS A 105 6.82 0.81 -0.99
CA CYS A 105 7.16 -0.61 -1.02
C CYS A 105 6.03 -1.41 -0.38
N TRP A 106 5.32 -2.17 -1.19
CA TRP A 106 4.25 -3.04 -0.70
C TRP A 106 4.81 -4.11 0.25
N MET A 107 4.32 -4.12 1.48
CA MET A 107 4.59 -5.15 2.49
C MET A 107 3.27 -5.82 2.85
N GLY A 108 3.05 -7.06 2.37
CA GLY A 108 1.86 -7.84 2.69
C GLY A 108 1.82 -8.24 4.16
N ARG A 109 0.65 -8.21 4.78
CA ARG A 109 0.42 -8.62 6.19
C ARG A 109 -0.68 -9.67 6.35
N LEU A 110 -1.54 -9.84 5.36
CA LEU A 110 -2.56 -10.89 5.26
C LEU A 110 -3.36 -11.13 6.54
N GLY A 111 -3.69 -10.08 7.28
CA GLY A 111 -4.55 -10.14 8.44
C GLY A 111 -3.93 -10.71 9.73
N ALA A 112 -2.62 -10.96 9.75
CA ALA A 112 -1.93 -11.61 10.87
C ALA A 112 -1.09 -10.65 11.73
N ASP A 113 -1.31 -9.34 11.65
CA ASP A 113 -0.44 -8.37 12.34
C ASP A 113 -1.07 -7.80 13.60
N GLU A 114 -1.05 -8.58 14.66
CA GLU A 114 -1.60 -8.21 15.98
C GLU A 114 -0.88 -7.00 16.60
N THR A 115 0.41 -6.82 16.32
CA THR A 115 1.16 -5.66 16.81
C THR A 115 0.62 -4.36 16.22
N ILE A 116 0.40 -4.31 14.90
CA ILE A 116 -0.18 -3.14 14.23
C ILE A 116 -1.59 -2.87 14.76
N LYS A 117 -2.42 -3.90 14.89
CA LYS A 117 -3.79 -3.78 15.40
C LYS A 117 -3.81 -3.15 16.78
N ARG A 118 -2.96 -3.64 17.68
CA ARG A 118 -2.87 -3.13 19.05
C ARG A 118 -2.39 -1.69 19.10
N VAL A 119 -1.32 -1.35 18.37
CA VAL A 119 -0.73 -0.01 18.36
C VAL A 119 -1.68 1.04 17.77
N LEU A 120 -2.43 0.65 16.74
CA LEU A 120 -3.33 1.56 16.03
C LEU A 120 -4.80 1.43 16.46
N HIS A 121 -5.10 0.62 17.48
CA HIS A 121 -6.45 0.38 18.00
C HIS A 121 -7.43 -0.09 16.92
N ILE A 122 -6.97 -0.98 16.01
CA ILE A 122 -7.78 -1.49 14.91
C ILE A 122 -8.77 -2.53 15.45
N PRO A 123 -10.09 -2.41 15.17
CA PRO A 123 -11.11 -3.37 15.62
C PRO A 123 -10.84 -4.79 15.11
N GLU A 124 -11.39 -5.79 15.81
CA GLU A 124 -11.13 -7.21 15.53
C GLU A 124 -11.60 -7.65 14.14
N HIS A 125 -12.75 -7.16 13.68
CA HIS A 125 -13.30 -7.45 12.35
C HIS A 125 -12.53 -6.79 11.21
N VAL A 126 -11.76 -5.75 11.48
CA VAL A 126 -10.90 -5.08 10.51
C VAL A 126 -9.53 -5.76 10.48
N LYS A 127 -9.11 -6.23 9.31
CA LYS A 127 -7.87 -7.00 9.12
C LYS A 127 -6.81 -6.16 8.42
N VAL A 128 -5.59 -6.18 8.97
CA VAL A 128 -4.44 -5.55 8.32
C VAL A 128 -4.01 -6.42 7.14
N VAL A 129 -4.05 -5.87 5.93
CA VAL A 129 -3.74 -6.60 4.69
C VAL A 129 -2.37 -6.21 4.15
N ALA A 130 -2.07 -4.93 4.13
CA ALA A 130 -0.82 -4.42 3.58
C ALA A 130 -0.34 -3.16 4.32
N VAL A 131 0.96 -2.95 4.28
CA VAL A 131 1.59 -1.72 4.79
C VAL A 131 2.52 -1.19 3.70
N THR A 132 2.60 0.12 3.54
CA THR A 132 3.63 0.74 2.70
C THR A 132 4.23 1.96 3.38
N PRO A 133 5.57 2.08 3.42
CA PRO A 133 6.19 3.39 3.60
C PRO A 133 5.91 4.28 2.38
N LEU A 134 5.92 5.58 2.58
CA LEU A 134 5.69 6.59 1.55
C LEU A 134 6.62 7.79 1.80
N GLY A 135 7.33 8.21 0.76
CA GLY A 135 8.24 9.35 0.82
C GLY A 135 9.00 9.54 -0.49
N TYR A 136 9.79 10.61 -0.58
CA TYR A 136 10.65 10.84 -1.75
C TYR A 136 11.78 9.81 -1.79
N PRO A 137 12.03 9.15 -2.96
CA PRO A 137 13.06 8.14 -3.08
C PRO A 137 14.47 8.71 -2.84
N ALA A 138 15.30 8.02 -2.05
CA ALA A 138 16.73 8.24 -1.93
C ALA A 138 17.54 7.17 -2.69
N GLU A 139 16.88 6.42 -3.58
CA GLU A 139 17.49 5.40 -4.42
C GLU A 139 16.76 5.26 -5.75
N THR A 140 17.45 4.69 -6.74
CA THR A 140 16.87 4.38 -8.05
C THR A 140 17.13 2.90 -8.36
N PRO A 141 16.25 1.99 -7.94
CA PRO A 141 16.44 0.55 -8.17
C PRO A 141 16.35 0.20 -9.67
N ASN A 142 17.21 -0.70 -10.11
CA ASN A 142 17.16 -1.23 -11.46
C ASN A 142 15.85 -1.99 -11.72
N PRO A 143 15.33 -1.97 -12.95
CA PRO A 143 14.23 -2.81 -13.36
C PRO A 143 14.54 -4.29 -13.15
N LYS A 144 13.60 -5.04 -12.60
CA LYS A 144 13.68 -6.51 -12.53
C LYS A 144 13.03 -7.12 -13.76
N ALA A 145 13.57 -8.24 -14.22
CA ALA A 145 12.98 -9.03 -15.29
C ALA A 145 11.52 -9.41 -14.98
N ARG A 146 10.74 -9.54 -16.01
CA ARG A 146 9.35 -10.03 -15.96
C ARG A 146 9.25 -11.26 -16.86
N LYS A 147 8.31 -12.13 -16.54
CA LYS A 147 7.91 -13.20 -17.46
C LYS A 147 7.47 -12.59 -18.79
N THR A 148 7.68 -13.34 -19.86
CA THR A 148 7.20 -12.95 -21.19
C THR A 148 5.67 -13.06 -21.24
N MET A 149 5.05 -12.41 -22.22
CA MET A 149 3.60 -12.54 -22.41
C MET A 149 3.17 -13.98 -22.66
N SER A 150 3.96 -14.77 -23.38
CA SER A 150 3.69 -16.18 -23.68
C SER A 150 3.75 -17.10 -22.44
N GLU A 151 4.42 -16.68 -21.36
CA GLU A 151 4.45 -17.45 -20.10
C GLU A 151 3.22 -17.18 -19.20
N ILE A 152 2.44 -16.15 -19.47
CA ILE A 152 1.35 -15.72 -18.57
C ILE A 152 0.02 -15.50 -19.26
N VAL A 153 0.00 -15.51 -20.59
CA VAL A 153 -1.23 -15.30 -21.39
C VAL A 153 -1.51 -16.55 -22.20
N HIS A 154 -2.67 -17.11 -22.00
CA HIS A 154 -3.20 -18.27 -22.71
C HIS A 154 -4.48 -17.85 -23.43
N TYR A 155 -4.68 -18.31 -24.65
CA TYR A 155 -5.86 -18.04 -25.45
C TYR A 155 -6.76 -19.27 -25.45
N GLU A 156 -8.02 -19.10 -25.10
CA GLU A 156 -9.09 -20.11 -25.04
C GLU A 156 -8.83 -21.20 -23.96
N LYS A 157 -7.62 -21.69 -23.80
CA LYS A 157 -7.27 -22.78 -22.88
C LYS A 157 -5.89 -22.50 -22.24
N PHE A 158 -5.69 -23.05 -21.04
CA PHE A 158 -4.39 -23.05 -20.37
C PHE A 158 -3.44 -23.97 -21.09
#